data_bf9e87ae8aeb685f94fcb2d895960dff
#
_entry.id   bf9e87ae8aeb685f94fcb2d895960dff
#
_cell.length_a   1.000
_cell.length_b   1.000
_cell.length_c   1.000
_cell.angle_alpha   90.00
_cell.angle_beta   90.00
_cell.angle_gamma   90.00
#
_symmetry.space_group_name_H-M   'P 1'
#
loop_
_entity.id
_entity.type
_entity.pdbx_description
1 polymer ?
#
loop_
_entity_poly.entity_id
_entity_poly.type
_entity_poly.pdbx_seq_one_letter_code
_entity_poly.pdbx_strand_id
1 'polypeptide(L)'
;KERIEEKGVEKSGLWIGTIHAFCLEWILKPYGIYSPALAQGYRVIDPHDREHLLERLCAPYKGVTHWDCDYYVTETGYKLGCVDMGKHPIIHKVLKLYFDELAANRQIDFELILWYAYSLMRDRSQIAVLLSRVFSHILVDEYQDTKQIQYTIVTSILRAGNGQIKILIVGDPNQAIYGSLGGYAMPVDEFRTLAGISIKELALSLNYRSSERIISYFSNYSVHATKIKGAGKHAKYPSRVTYNQNVTRSGVHDEIVRLIRMSLTNGHSPENICVLAPQWVLLASTTRKLVAMLPDQQFDGPGRVPFSNNFDNFWFKLSKILLTDSSPKLLVRRMRWANDVIQDLESFGVDTHTLTPRILLRESNSLTVNETDGLRYLDQAFNDLLKRLNISQDIHPALLTHREAFFSSSAARIERLQKEGATYINQVSFFK
;
A
#
# COMPACT_ATOMS: atom_id res chain seq x y z
N LYS A 1 -5.30 6.74 10.49
CA LYS A 1 -5.16 6.56 11.95
C LYS A 1 -4.48 7.78 12.60
N GLU A 2 -3.29 8.19 12.16
CA GLU A 2 -2.48 9.27 12.74
C GLU A 2 -3.24 10.58 12.94
N ARG A 3 -3.93 11.07 11.90
CA ARG A 3 -4.72 12.31 11.96
C ARG A 3 -5.87 12.28 12.98
N ILE A 4 -6.40 11.10 13.27
CA ILE A 4 -7.45 10.92 14.28
C ILE A 4 -6.84 10.93 15.68
N GLU A 5 -5.65 10.33 15.83
CA GLU A 5 -4.87 10.35 17.05
C GLU A 5 -4.42 11.77 17.43
N GLU A 6 -3.92 12.52 16.45
CA GLU A 6 -3.54 13.93 16.61
C GLU A 6 -4.72 14.81 17.08
N LYS A 7 -5.95 14.44 16.73
CA LYS A 7 -7.17 15.14 17.17
C LYS A 7 -7.70 14.69 18.52
N GLY A 8 -7.00 13.77 19.22
CA GLY A 8 -7.39 13.30 20.55
C GLY A 8 -8.70 12.50 20.60
N VAL A 9 -9.13 11.94 19.43
CA VAL A 9 -10.35 11.13 19.38
C VAL A 9 -10.09 9.76 20.00
N GLU A 10 -10.95 9.35 20.90
CA GLU A 10 -10.89 8.03 21.52
C GLU A 10 -11.08 6.91 20.48
N LYS A 11 -10.22 5.89 20.53
CA LYS A 11 -10.18 4.80 19.55
C LYS A 11 -10.93 3.55 19.99
N SER A 12 -11.42 3.49 21.20
CA SER A 12 -12.19 2.35 21.67
C SER A 12 -13.40 2.16 20.76
N GLY A 13 -13.49 0.99 20.12
CA GLY A 13 -14.55 0.70 19.15
C GLY A 13 -14.35 1.25 17.73
N LEU A 14 -13.18 1.83 17.41
CA LEU A 14 -12.88 2.33 16.05
C LEU A 14 -11.85 1.47 15.34
N TRP A 15 -12.25 0.77 14.29
CA TRP A 15 -11.35 0.09 13.37
C TRP A 15 -11.08 0.97 12.13
N ILE A 16 -9.82 1.08 11.70
CA ILE A 16 -9.41 1.83 10.52
C ILE A 16 -8.38 1.03 9.74
N GLY A 17 -8.65 0.80 8.47
CA GLY A 17 -7.76 0.08 7.57
C GLY A 17 -8.24 0.11 6.13
N THR A 18 -7.52 -0.59 5.25
CA THR A 18 -7.96 -0.84 3.88
C THR A 18 -9.01 -1.96 3.85
N ILE A 19 -9.78 -2.06 2.77
CA ILE A 19 -10.75 -3.17 2.62
C ILE A 19 -10.05 -4.53 2.62
N HIS A 20 -8.82 -4.64 2.09
CA HIS A 20 -8.02 -5.87 2.18
C HIS A 20 -7.67 -6.23 3.63
N ALA A 21 -7.22 -5.24 4.41
CA ALA A 21 -6.95 -5.45 5.83
C ALA A 21 -8.22 -5.86 6.60
N PHE A 22 -9.36 -5.25 6.26
CA PHE A 22 -10.66 -5.65 6.79
C PHE A 22 -10.99 -7.11 6.48
N CYS A 23 -10.85 -7.51 5.21
CA CYS A 23 -11.08 -8.89 4.78
C CYS A 23 -10.17 -9.89 5.53
N LEU A 24 -8.89 -9.55 5.69
CA LEU A 24 -7.95 -10.40 6.42
C LEU A 24 -8.33 -10.53 7.91
N GLU A 25 -8.55 -9.40 8.58
CA GLU A 25 -8.72 -9.36 10.03
C GLU A 25 -10.10 -9.85 10.47
N TRP A 26 -11.17 -9.45 9.77
CA TRP A 26 -12.54 -9.68 10.19
C TRP A 26 -13.23 -10.84 9.47
N ILE A 27 -12.66 -11.33 8.36
CA ILE A 27 -13.27 -12.43 7.59
C ILE A 27 -12.32 -13.62 7.51
N LEU A 28 -11.11 -13.46 6.94
CA LEU A 28 -10.25 -14.61 6.69
C LEU A 28 -9.62 -15.19 7.97
N LYS A 29 -9.11 -14.37 8.88
CA LYS A 29 -8.52 -14.85 10.13
C LYS A 29 -9.53 -15.63 10.99
N PRO A 30 -10.76 -15.10 11.27
CA PRO A 30 -11.70 -15.82 12.12
C PRO A 30 -12.47 -16.94 11.40
N TYR A 31 -12.70 -16.83 10.08
CA TYR A 31 -13.59 -17.75 9.37
C TYR A 31 -12.90 -18.55 8.25
N GLY A 32 -11.60 -18.35 8.02
CA GLY A 32 -10.85 -19.04 6.97
C GLY A 32 -10.87 -20.57 7.11
N ILE A 33 -11.01 -21.08 8.34
CA ILE A 33 -11.17 -22.52 8.62
C ILE A 33 -12.35 -23.15 7.89
N TYR A 34 -13.35 -22.39 7.51
CA TYR A 34 -14.51 -22.87 6.76
C TYR A 34 -14.28 -22.91 5.25
N SER A 35 -13.16 -22.39 4.75
CA SER A 35 -12.76 -22.51 3.35
C SER A 35 -11.76 -23.64 3.19
N PRO A 36 -12.04 -24.66 2.34
CA PRO A 36 -11.09 -25.76 2.14
C PRO A 36 -9.68 -25.31 1.73
N ALA A 37 -9.57 -24.22 0.99
CA ALA A 37 -8.31 -23.65 0.55
C ALA A 37 -7.51 -22.98 1.67
N LEU A 38 -8.16 -22.51 2.74
CA LEU A 38 -7.56 -21.75 3.84
C LEU A 38 -7.53 -22.51 5.17
N ALA A 39 -8.27 -23.62 5.29
CA ALA A 39 -8.49 -24.35 6.54
C ALA A 39 -7.21 -24.84 7.23
N GLN A 40 -6.16 -25.10 6.46
CA GLN A 40 -4.85 -25.53 6.99
C GLN A 40 -3.87 -24.36 7.23
N GLY A 41 -4.37 -23.13 7.23
CA GLY A 41 -3.55 -21.93 7.29
C GLY A 41 -3.10 -21.46 5.91
N TYR A 42 -2.72 -20.20 5.82
CA TYR A 42 -2.25 -19.57 4.59
C TYR A 42 -1.23 -18.46 4.89
N ARG A 43 -0.39 -18.14 3.92
CA ARG A 43 0.52 -16.99 3.94
C ARG A 43 0.14 -16.02 2.82
N VAL A 44 0.08 -14.75 3.14
CA VAL A 44 -0.06 -13.70 2.12
C VAL A 44 1.30 -13.42 1.51
N ILE A 45 1.42 -13.51 0.18
CA ILE A 45 2.63 -13.14 -0.54
C ILE A 45 2.63 -11.65 -0.87
N ASP A 46 3.81 -11.05 -0.86
CA ASP A 46 3.98 -9.65 -1.24
C ASP A 46 4.03 -9.46 -2.78
N PRO A 47 3.96 -8.21 -3.29
CA PRO A 47 4.05 -7.94 -4.71
C PRO A 47 5.37 -8.41 -5.35
N HIS A 48 6.45 -8.46 -4.60
CA HIS A 48 7.75 -8.91 -5.09
C HIS A 48 7.80 -10.43 -5.27
N ASP A 49 7.33 -11.18 -4.27
CA ASP A 49 7.18 -12.64 -4.36
C ASP A 49 6.27 -13.01 -5.56
N ARG A 50 5.16 -12.27 -5.73
CA ARG A 50 4.24 -12.43 -6.87
C ARG A 50 4.96 -12.18 -8.20
N GLU A 51 5.72 -11.09 -8.31
CA GLU A 51 6.46 -10.72 -9.52
C GLU A 51 7.47 -11.81 -9.90
N HIS A 52 8.30 -12.26 -8.95
CA HIS A 52 9.27 -13.32 -9.18
C HIS A 52 8.64 -14.65 -9.62
N LEU A 53 7.52 -15.02 -8.98
CA LEU A 53 6.80 -16.22 -9.35
C LEU A 53 6.27 -16.12 -10.78
N LEU A 54 5.64 -15.00 -11.13
CA LEU A 54 5.13 -14.77 -12.48
C LEU A 54 6.25 -14.65 -13.52
N GLU A 55 7.40 -14.00 -13.22
CA GLU A 55 8.57 -13.96 -14.11
C GLU A 55 9.03 -15.38 -14.48
N ARG A 56 9.19 -16.25 -13.47
CA ARG A 56 9.59 -17.65 -13.66
C ARG A 56 8.57 -18.43 -14.49
N LEU A 57 7.28 -18.24 -14.22
CA LEU A 57 6.20 -18.91 -14.95
C LEU A 57 6.03 -18.39 -16.39
N CYS A 58 6.36 -17.13 -16.65
CA CYS A 58 6.36 -16.56 -18.00
C CYS A 58 7.56 -16.97 -18.85
N ALA A 59 8.69 -17.36 -18.23
CA ALA A 59 9.95 -17.62 -18.94
C ALA A 59 9.84 -18.60 -20.14
N PRO A 60 9.00 -19.66 -20.10
CA PRO A 60 8.81 -20.56 -21.26
C PRO A 60 8.01 -19.93 -22.42
N TYR A 61 7.33 -18.78 -22.21
CA TYR A 61 6.40 -18.21 -23.17
C TYR A 61 6.95 -16.93 -23.77
N LYS A 62 7.23 -16.93 -25.09
CA LYS A 62 7.71 -15.74 -25.80
C LYS A 62 6.60 -14.70 -25.93
N GLY A 63 6.92 -13.43 -25.71
CA GLY A 63 6.02 -12.30 -25.91
C GLY A 63 5.04 -12.02 -24.77
N VAL A 64 5.07 -12.80 -23.67
CA VAL A 64 4.32 -12.56 -22.44
C VAL A 64 5.30 -12.35 -21.30
N THR A 65 5.08 -11.34 -20.49
CA THR A 65 5.87 -10.98 -19.31
C THR A 65 4.97 -10.97 -18.07
N HIS A 66 5.57 -10.92 -16.89
CA HIS A 66 4.81 -10.80 -15.65
C HIS A 66 3.91 -9.55 -15.63
N TRP A 67 4.27 -8.46 -16.31
CA TRP A 67 3.45 -7.27 -16.46
C TRP A 67 2.13 -7.52 -17.21
N ASP A 68 2.13 -8.47 -18.14
CA ASP A 68 0.93 -8.86 -18.89
C ASP A 68 -0.03 -9.71 -18.02
N CYS A 69 0.46 -10.29 -16.92
CA CYS A 69 -0.27 -11.21 -16.07
C CYS A 69 -1.04 -10.52 -14.92
N ASP A 70 -1.22 -9.20 -15.00
CA ASP A 70 -2.06 -8.50 -14.05
C ASP A 70 -3.53 -8.92 -14.21
N TYR A 71 -4.15 -9.21 -13.08
CA TYR A 71 -5.55 -9.59 -13.00
C TYR A 71 -6.21 -8.96 -11.78
N TYR A 72 -7.52 -8.89 -11.80
CA TYR A 72 -8.33 -8.53 -10.66
C TYR A 72 -9.54 -9.45 -10.53
N VAL A 73 -9.96 -9.71 -9.29
CA VAL A 73 -11.09 -10.59 -9.01
C VAL A 73 -12.43 -9.88 -9.14
N THR A 74 -13.41 -10.65 -9.58
CA THR A 74 -14.82 -10.27 -9.67
C THR A 74 -15.68 -11.31 -8.96
N GLU A 75 -16.98 -11.10 -8.86
CA GLU A 75 -17.92 -12.07 -8.27
C GLU A 75 -17.97 -13.41 -9.01
N THR A 76 -17.62 -13.43 -10.28
CA THR A 76 -17.70 -14.60 -11.16
C THR A 76 -16.36 -15.22 -11.53
N GLY A 77 -15.27 -14.71 -10.93
CA GLY A 77 -13.93 -15.16 -11.23
C GLY A 77 -12.93 -14.01 -11.32
N TYR A 78 -11.97 -14.07 -12.25
CA TYR A 78 -11.02 -13.00 -12.47
C TYR A 78 -11.07 -12.44 -13.90
N LYS A 79 -10.66 -11.18 -14.04
CA LYS A 79 -10.47 -10.51 -15.33
C LYS A 79 -9.00 -10.12 -15.49
N LEU A 80 -8.53 -10.11 -16.73
CA LEU A 80 -7.16 -9.69 -17.06
C LEU A 80 -7.08 -8.17 -17.17
N GLY A 81 -5.98 -7.61 -16.68
CA GLY A 81 -5.62 -6.21 -16.90
C GLY A 81 -4.99 -5.97 -18.27
N CYS A 82 -4.47 -7.02 -18.92
CA CYS A 82 -3.84 -6.92 -20.22
C CYS A 82 -4.85 -6.59 -21.32
N VAL A 83 -4.54 -5.52 -22.11
CA VAL A 83 -5.41 -5.04 -23.19
C VAL A 83 -5.22 -5.85 -24.49
N ASP A 84 -4.04 -6.49 -24.66
CA ASP A 84 -3.72 -7.31 -25.82
C ASP A 84 -4.39 -8.68 -25.74
N MET A 85 -5.54 -8.81 -26.37
CA MET A 85 -6.31 -10.05 -26.39
C MET A 85 -5.56 -11.23 -27.02
N GLY A 86 -4.58 -10.98 -27.89
CA GLY A 86 -3.75 -12.05 -28.48
C GLY A 86 -2.89 -12.78 -27.46
N LYS A 87 -2.55 -12.13 -26.35
CA LYS A 87 -1.80 -12.73 -25.25
C LYS A 87 -2.66 -13.51 -24.25
N HIS A 88 -3.96 -13.27 -24.19
CA HIS A 88 -4.87 -13.84 -23.21
C HIS A 88 -4.79 -15.38 -23.07
N PRO A 89 -4.74 -16.16 -24.17
CA PRO A 89 -4.64 -17.62 -24.04
C PRO A 89 -3.38 -18.08 -23.29
N ILE A 90 -2.26 -17.37 -23.46
CA ILE A 90 -1.00 -17.68 -22.76
C ILE A 90 -1.09 -17.20 -21.32
N ILE A 91 -1.61 -15.99 -21.09
CA ILE A 91 -1.78 -15.42 -19.75
C ILE A 91 -2.66 -16.33 -18.89
N HIS A 92 -3.78 -16.85 -19.42
CA HIS A 92 -4.61 -17.80 -18.69
C HIS A 92 -3.86 -19.09 -18.30
N LYS A 93 -2.98 -19.60 -19.17
CA LYS A 93 -2.12 -20.75 -18.83
C LYS A 93 -1.16 -20.43 -17.72
N VAL A 94 -0.49 -19.28 -17.79
CA VAL A 94 0.44 -18.81 -16.76
C VAL A 94 -0.29 -18.61 -15.43
N LEU A 95 -1.44 -17.93 -15.44
CA LEU A 95 -2.22 -17.69 -14.22
C LEU A 95 -2.77 -19.00 -13.62
N LYS A 96 -3.12 -20.00 -14.45
CA LYS A 96 -3.49 -21.31 -13.92
C LYS A 96 -2.33 -21.94 -13.14
N LEU A 97 -1.12 -21.96 -13.70
CA LEU A 97 0.07 -22.46 -13.01
C LEU A 97 0.38 -21.67 -11.76
N TYR A 98 0.18 -20.34 -11.81
CA TYR A 98 0.36 -19.44 -10.68
C TYR A 98 -0.58 -19.79 -9.53
N PHE A 99 -1.88 -19.97 -9.80
CA PHE A 99 -2.85 -20.34 -8.77
C PHE A 99 -2.60 -21.76 -8.22
N ASP A 100 -2.25 -22.69 -9.08
CA ASP A 100 -1.91 -24.06 -8.68
C ASP A 100 -0.69 -24.05 -7.72
N GLU A 101 0.33 -23.25 -8.00
CA GLU A 101 1.51 -23.12 -7.14
C GLU A 101 1.21 -22.38 -5.83
N LEU A 102 0.43 -21.32 -5.86
CA LEU A 102 -0.05 -20.65 -4.63
C LEU A 102 -0.80 -21.64 -3.74
N ALA A 103 -1.71 -22.41 -4.31
CA ALA A 103 -2.48 -23.40 -3.56
C ALA A 103 -1.59 -24.49 -2.95
N ALA A 104 -0.62 -25.03 -3.71
CA ALA A 104 0.33 -26.05 -3.24
C ALA A 104 1.17 -25.55 -2.07
N ASN A 105 1.54 -24.26 -2.07
CA ASN A 105 2.35 -23.63 -1.03
C ASN A 105 1.53 -22.96 0.09
N ARG A 106 0.21 -23.11 0.08
CA ARG A 106 -0.73 -22.41 0.99
C ARG A 106 -0.51 -20.91 1.01
N GLN A 107 -0.38 -20.34 -0.16
CA GLN A 107 -0.16 -18.92 -0.37
C GLN A 107 -1.37 -18.27 -1.01
N ILE A 108 -1.60 -17.01 -0.69
CA ILE A 108 -2.59 -16.16 -1.36
C ILE A 108 -1.95 -14.80 -1.65
N ASP A 109 -2.34 -14.16 -2.75
CA ASP A 109 -1.98 -12.79 -3.04
C ASP A 109 -3.09 -11.81 -2.64
N PHE A 110 -2.88 -10.51 -2.90
CA PHE A 110 -3.83 -9.48 -2.53
C PHE A 110 -5.20 -9.64 -3.19
N GLU A 111 -5.27 -10.10 -4.44
CA GLU A 111 -6.55 -10.32 -5.12
C GLU A 111 -7.32 -11.51 -4.51
N LEU A 112 -6.61 -12.56 -4.16
CA LEU A 112 -7.20 -13.74 -3.52
C LEU A 112 -7.73 -13.46 -2.12
N ILE A 113 -7.22 -12.43 -1.40
CA ILE A 113 -7.82 -11.98 -0.14
C ILE A 113 -9.29 -11.60 -0.36
N LEU A 114 -9.56 -10.79 -1.39
CA LEU A 114 -10.92 -10.34 -1.72
C LEU A 114 -11.79 -11.51 -2.19
N TRP A 115 -11.24 -12.37 -3.03
CA TRP A 115 -11.94 -13.55 -3.54
C TRP A 115 -12.39 -14.49 -2.42
N TYR A 116 -11.49 -14.85 -1.53
CA TYR A 116 -11.82 -15.76 -0.43
C TYR A 116 -12.75 -15.11 0.60
N ALA A 117 -12.60 -13.81 0.87
CA ALA A 117 -13.52 -13.10 1.75
C ALA A 117 -14.94 -13.05 1.17
N TYR A 118 -15.07 -12.72 -0.12
CA TYR A 118 -16.34 -12.74 -0.84
C TYR A 118 -16.96 -14.15 -0.85
N SER A 119 -16.16 -15.16 -1.21
CA SER A 119 -16.63 -16.56 -1.27
C SER A 119 -17.14 -17.06 0.08
N LEU A 120 -16.39 -16.79 1.16
CA LEU A 120 -16.82 -17.13 2.52
C LEU A 120 -18.15 -16.47 2.90
N MET A 121 -18.30 -15.17 2.60
CA MET A 121 -19.53 -14.44 2.92
C MET A 121 -20.72 -14.90 2.06
N ARG A 122 -20.48 -15.25 0.79
CA ARG A 122 -21.51 -15.83 -0.11
C ARG A 122 -21.97 -17.20 0.39
N ASP A 123 -21.01 -18.07 0.72
CA ASP A 123 -21.28 -19.46 1.11
C ASP A 123 -21.77 -19.57 2.58
N ARG A 124 -21.48 -18.56 3.39
CA ARG A 124 -21.82 -18.47 4.82
C ARG A 124 -22.38 -17.09 5.17
N SER A 125 -23.64 -16.86 4.79
CA SER A 125 -24.32 -15.57 5.02
C SER A 125 -24.36 -15.14 6.51
N GLN A 126 -24.21 -16.08 7.45
CA GLN A 126 -24.10 -15.81 8.88
C GLN A 126 -22.90 -14.91 9.22
N ILE A 127 -21.82 -14.94 8.41
CA ILE A 127 -20.65 -14.05 8.61
C ILE A 127 -21.09 -12.58 8.46
N ALA A 128 -21.86 -12.26 7.42
CA ALA A 128 -22.40 -10.91 7.23
C ALA A 128 -23.32 -10.49 8.39
N VAL A 129 -24.15 -11.40 8.90
CA VAL A 129 -25.02 -11.15 10.07
C VAL A 129 -24.20 -10.87 11.34
N LEU A 130 -23.12 -11.63 11.58
CA LEU A 130 -22.26 -11.39 12.72
C LEU A 130 -21.55 -10.03 12.63
N LEU A 131 -20.96 -9.72 11.46
CA LEU A 131 -20.30 -8.44 11.21
C LEU A 131 -21.28 -7.26 11.32
N SER A 132 -22.53 -7.42 10.89
CA SER A 132 -23.55 -6.37 11.03
C SER A 132 -23.94 -6.05 12.47
N ARG A 133 -23.66 -6.94 13.42
CA ARG A 133 -23.86 -6.72 14.86
C ARG A 133 -22.64 -6.06 15.52
N VAL A 134 -21.46 -6.19 14.90
CA VAL A 134 -20.22 -5.59 15.41
C VAL A 134 -20.11 -4.12 14.99
N PHE A 135 -20.45 -3.82 13.75
CA PHE A 135 -20.26 -2.48 13.19
C PHE A 135 -21.59 -1.71 13.18
N SER A 136 -21.65 -0.62 13.95
CA SER A 136 -22.78 0.32 13.92
C SER A 136 -22.65 1.39 12.83
N HIS A 137 -21.42 1.67 12.39
CA HIS A 137 -21.12 2.66 11.35
C HIS A 137 -20.06 2.10 10.40
N ILE A 138 -20.24 2.35 9.11
CA ILE A 138 -19.25 2.06 8.07
C ILE A 138 -18.96 3.37 7.33
N LEU A 139 -17.68 3.74 7.24
CA LEU A 139 -17.22 4.90 6.50
C LEU A 139 -16.29 4.41 5.39
N VAL A 140 -16.60 4.79 4.15
CA VAL A 140 -15.78 4.47 2.96
C VAL A 140 -15.28 5.77 2.37
N ASP A 141 -13.96 5.90 2.28
CA ASP A 141 -13.29 7.02 1.64
C ASP A 141 -12.76 6.59 0.27
N GLU A 142 -12.62 7.53 -0.66
CA GLU A 142 -12.12 7.32 -2.03
C GLU A 142 -12.90 6.19 -2.76
N TYR A 143 -14.22 6.24 -2.69
CA TYR A 143 -15.07 5.16 -3.20
C TYR A 143 -14.84 4.86 -4.69
N GLN A 144 -14.42 5.83 -5.49
CA GLN A 144 -14.19 5.67 -6.93
C GLN A 144 -13.05 4.69 -7.26
N ASP A 145 -12.17 4.41 -6.30
CA ASP A 145 -11.05 3.46 -6.45
C ASP A 145 -11.40 2.05 -5.96
N THR A 146 -12.64 1.87 -5.47
CA THR A 146 -13.12 0.60 -4.92
C THR A 146 -13.53 -0.36 -6.05
N LYS A 147 -13.16 -1.64 -5.94
CA LYS A 147 -13.56 -2.68 -6.90
C LYS A 147 -14.99 -3.15 -6.64
N GLN A 148 -15.66 -3.65 -7.67
CA GLN A 148 -17.04 -4.16 -7.55
C GLN A 148 -17.19 -5.22 -6.46
N ILE A 149 -16.29 -6.19 -6.39
CA ILE A 149 -16.29 -7.23 -5.34
C ILE A 149 -16.17 -6.66 -3.92
N GLN A 150 -15.44 -5.56 -3.74
CA GLN A 150 -15.30 -4.89 -2.45
C GLN A 150 -16.63 -4.23 -2.03
N TYR A 151 -17.34 -3.63 -2.98
CA TYR A 151 -18.70 -3.14 -2.71
C TYR A 151 -19.64 -4.28 -2.32
N THR A 152 -19.57 -5.41 -2.98
CA THR A 152 -20.40 -6.57 -2.64
C THR A 152 -20.14 -7.07 -1.23
N ILE A 153 -18.88 -7.08 -0.77
CA ILE A 153 -18.54 -7.42 0.62
C ILE A 153 -19.20 -6.42 1.59
N VAL A 154 -19.05 -5.11 1.35
CA VAL A 154 -19.60 -4.06 2.22
C VAL A 154 -21.14 -4.08 2.21
N THR A 155 -21.75 -4.15 1.03
CA THR A 155 -23.21 -4.14 0.89
C THR A 155 -23.86 -5.38 1.46
N SER A 156 -23.18 -6.55 1.47
CA SER A 156 -23.64 -7.75 2.15
C SER A 156 -23.79 -7.54 3.67
N ILE A 157 -22.85 -6.84 4.28
CA ILE A 157 -22.91 -6.49 5.72
C ILE A 157 -24.05 -5.50 5.98
N LEU A 158 -24.18 -4.45 5.15
CA LEU A 158 -25.26 -3.47 5.26
C LEU A 158 -26.64 -4.09 5.13
N ARG A 159 -26.81 -4.98 4.15
CA ARG A 159 -28.07 -5.72 3.91
C ARG A 159 -28.42 -6.61 5.11
N ALA A 160 -27.42 -7.33 5.66
CA ALA A 160 -27.60 -8.15 6.85
C ALA A 160 -27.98 -7.33 8.09
N GLY A 161 -27.50 -6.07 8.16
CA GLY A 161 -27.83 -5.12 9.23
C GLY A 161 -29.22 -4.52 9.14
N ASN A 162 -29.96 -4.75 8.05
CA ASN A 162 -31.35 -4.32 7.86
C ASN A 162 -31.61 -2.86 8.26
N GLY A 163 -30.74 -1.94 7.79
CA GLY A 163 -30.85 -0.49 8.04
C GLY A 163 -30.36 -0.01 9.42
N GLN A 164 -29.86 -0.89 10.28
CA GLN A 164 -29.31 -0.50 11.59
C GLN A 164 -27.89 0.08 11.47
N ILE A 165 -27.15 -0.27 10.43
CA ILE A 165 -25.79 0.26 10.19
C ILE A 165 -25.90 1.60 9.45
N LYS A 166 -25.29 2.63 9.99
CA LYS A 166 -25.14 3.91 9.31
C LYS A 166 -23.95 3.90 8.38
N ILE A 167 -24.11 4.41 7.16
CA ILE A 167 -23.02 4.48 6.20
C ILE A 167 -22.75 5.91 5.74
N LEU A 168 -21.47 6.24 5.58
CA LEU A 168 -21.00 7.44 4.90
C LEU A 168 -19.99 7.02 3.84
N ILE A 169 -20.25 7.43 2.59
CA ILE A 169 -19.35 7.17 1.45
C ILE A 169 -18.91 8.53 0.91
N VAL A 170 -17.61 8.70 0.75
CA VAL A 170 -17.02 9.94 0.23
C VAL A 170 -16.07 9.61 -0.91
N GLY A 171 -16.01 10.47 -1.91
CA GLY A 171 -15.07 10.36 -3.02
C GLY A 171 -15.45 11.27 -4.18
N ASP A 172 -14.68 11.20 -5.25
CA ASP A 172 -14.86 12.01 -6.45
C ASP A 172 -14.74 11.13 -7.70
N PRO A 173 -15.83 10.88 -8.44
CA PRO A 173 -15.79 10.03 -9.63
C PRO A 173 -14.88 10.60 -10.74
N ASN A 174 -14.56 11.90 -10.74
CA ASN A 174 -13.58 12.49 -11.65
C ASN A 174 -12.13 12.11 -11.32
N GLN A 175 -11.87 11.55 -10.13
CA GLN A 175 -10.57 11.05 -9.71
C GLN A 175 -10.40 9.54 -9.89
N ALA A 176 -11.35 8.86 -10.55
CA ALA A 176 -11.26 7.42 -10.85
C ALA A 176 -10.15 7.13 -11.87
N ILE A 177 -8.98 6.70 -11.40
CA ILE A 177 -7.80 6.41 -12.24
C ILE A 177 -7.45 4.92 -12.29
N TYR A 178 -8.12 4.07 -11.52
CA TYR A 178 -7.83 2.64 -11.39
C TYR A 178 -8.80 1.72 -12.16
N GLY A 179 -9.52 2.25 -13.16
CA GLY A 179 -10.48 1.45 -13.95
C GLY A 179 -9.86 0.22 -14.62
N SER A 180 -8.61 0.32 -15.12
CA SER A 180 -7.88 -0.81 -15.71
C SER A 180 -7.51 -1.91 -14.71
N LEU A 181 -7.49 -1.59 -13.41
CA LEU A 181 -7.21 -2.51 -12.30
C LEU A 181 -8.48 -2.95 -11.56
N GLY A 182 -9.66 -2.71 -12.16
CA GLY A 182 -10.94 -3.09 -11.61
C GLY A 182 -11.59 -2.05 -10.69
N GLY A 183 -11.02 -0.85 -10.57
CA GLY A 183 -11.65 0.28 -9.89
C GLY A 183 -12.97 0.64 -10.60
N TYR A 184 -14.01 0.85 -9.81
CA TYR A 184 -15.37 1.11 -10.30
C TYR A 184 -16.06 2.16 -9.44
N ALA A 185 -16.24 3.35 -9.98
CA ALA A 185 -17.03 4.39 -9.31
C ALA A 185 -18.53 4.00 -9.39
N MET A 186 -18.99 3.20 -8.43
CA MET A 186 -20.34 2.64 -8.44
C MET A 186 -21.39 3.76 -8.38
N PRO A 187 -22.38 3.77 -9.30
CA PRO A 187 -23.49 4.70 -9.23
C PRO A 187 -24.30 4.50 -7.93
N VAL A 188 -24.81 5.61 -7.38
CA VAL A 188 -25.54 5.60 -6.09
C VAL A 188 -26.75 4.68 -6.13
N ASP A 189 -27.48 4.64 -7.25
CA ASP A 189 -28.68 3.78 -7.40
C ASP A 189 -28.32 2.30 -7.43
N GLU A 190 -27.21 1.93 -8.04
CA GLU A 190 -26.67 0.57 -8.00
C GLU A 190 -26.31 0.19 -6.57
N PHE A 191 -25.60 1.07 -5.86
CA PHE A 191 -25.26 0.84 -4.46
C PHE A 191 -26.49 0.70 -3.57
N ARG A 192 -27.51 1.58 -3.73
CA ARG A 192 -28.80 1.48 -3.02
C ARG A 192 -29.45 0.13 -3.22
N THR A 193 -29.46 -0.36 -4.46
CA THR A 193 -30.04 -1.66 -4.82
C THR A 193 -29.28 -2.81 -4.18
N LEU A 194 -27.96 -2.78 -4.23
CA LEU A 194 -27.11 -3.83 -3.64
C LEU A 194 -27.17 -3.84 -2.12
N ALA A 195 -27.15 -2.69 -1.49
CA ALA A 195 -27.19 -2.57 -0.04
C ALA A 195 -28.60 -2.75 0.56
N GLY A 196 -29.66 -2.51 -0.22
CA GLY A 196 -31.05 -2.54 0.26
C GLY A 196 -31.39 -1.41 1.23
N ILE A 197 -30.72 -0.26 1.13
CA ILE A 197 -30.89 0.88 2.04
C ILE A 197 -31.10 2.18 1.27
N SER A 198 -31.74 3.17 1.92
CA SER A 198 -31.85 4.53 1.39
C SER A 198 -30.58 5.33 1.68
N ILE A 199 -30.07 6.02 0.67
CA ILE A 199 -28.88 6.89 0.78
C ILE A 199 -29.23 8.27 0.28
N LYS A 200 -28.88 9.30 1.09
CA LYS A 200 -28.95 10.70 0.70
C LYS A 200 -27.65 11.11 0.03
N GLU A 201 -27.74 11.63 -1.18
CA GLU A 201 -26.60 12.17 -1.91
C GLU A 201 -26.39 13.65 -1.57
N LEU A 202 -25.15 14.03 -1.32
CA LEU A 202 -24.71 15.39 -1.03
C LEU A 202 -23.49 15.73 -1.88
N ALA A 203 -23.49 16.91 -2.49
CA ALA A 203 -22.36 17.39 -3.28
C ALA A 203 -21.48 18.36 -2.47
N LEU A 204 -20.16 18.15 -2.51
CA LEU A 204 -19.17 19.09 -1.97
C LEU A 204 -18.62 19.94 -3.12
N SER A 205 -19.10 21.18 -3.22
CA SER A 205 -18.76 22.09 -4.33
C SER A 205 -17.71 23.15 -3.98
N LEU A 206 -17.28 23.24 -2.72
CA LEU A 206 -16.29 24.22 -2.28
C LEU A 206 -14.90 23.60 -2.15
N ASN A 207 -13.93 24.15 -2.87
CA ASN A 207 -12.53 23.73 -2.84
C ASN A 207 -11.71 24.71 -1.99
N TYR A 208 -11.20 24.24 -0.86
CA TYR A 208 -10.38 25.02 0.07
C TYR A 208 -8.87 24.85 -0.17
N ARG A 209 -8.47 23.96 -1.08
CA ARG A 209 -7.07 23.59 -1.35
C ARG A 209 -6.45 24.45 -2.45
N SER A 210 -7.13 24.55 -3.57
CA SER A 210 -6.59 25.06 -4.82
C SER A 210 -7.09 26.44 -5.18
N SER A 211 -6.29 27.18 -5.95
CA SER A 211 -6.72 28.45 -6.54
C SER A 211 -7.77 28.21 -7.65
N GLU A 212 -8.57 29.24 -7.93
CA GLU A 212 -9.57 29.19 -9.02
C GLU A 212 -8.93 28.86 -10.38
N ARG A 213 -7.70 29.32 -10.61
CA ARG A 213 -6.98 29.01 -11.87
C ARG A 213 -6.64 27.52 -11.99
N ILE A 214 -6.24 26.87 -10.91
CA ILE A 214 -5.97 25.42 -10.91
C ILE A 214 -7.29 24.66 -11.05
N ILE A 215 -8.35 25.09 -10.36
CA ILE A 215 -9.69 24.51 -10.47
C ILE A 215 -10.18 24.58 -11.92
N SER A 216 -10.11 25.76 -12.53
CA SER A 216 -10.50 25.97 -13.94
C SER A 216 -9.69 25.08 -14.89
N TYR A 217 -8.38 24.89 -14.65
CA TYR A 217 -7.54 24.03 -15.44
C TYR A 217 -7.97 22.57 -15.39
N PHE A 218 -8.09 21.97 -14.20
CA PHE A 218 -8.46 20.55 -14.10
C PHE A 218 -9.92 20.29 -14.45
N SER A 219 -10.82 21.27 -14.30
CA SER A 219 -12.23 21.13 -14.70
C SER A 219 -12.41 20.82 -16.18
N ASN A 220 -11.44 21.18 -17.04
CA ASN A 220 -11.47 20.83 -18.46
C ASN A 220 -11.32 19.31 -18.71
N TYR A 221 -10.87 18.55 -17.73
CA TYR A 221 -10.68 17.09 -17.79
C TYR A 221 -11.77 16.33 -17.04
N SER A 222 -12.79 17.02 -16.50
CA SER A 222 -13.88 16.38 -15.77
C SER A 222 -14.76 15.56 -16.70
N VAL A 223 -14.97 14.29 -16.38
CA VAL A 223 -15.89 13.37 -17.06
C VAL A 223 -17.31 13.56 -16.53
N HIS A 224 -17.42 13.79 -15.20
CA HIS A 224 -18.67 14.09 -14.55
C HIS A 224 -18.79 15.59 -14.32
N ALA A 225 -19.93 16.18 -14.74
CA ALA A 225 -20.18 17.60 -14.58
C ALA A 225 -20.24 18.00 -13.10
N THR A 226 -19.25 18.72 -12.62
CA THR A 226 -19.19 19.25 -11.27
C THR A 226 -18.93 20.75 -11.29
N LYS A 227 -19.66 21.49 -10.46
CA LYS A 227 -19.41 22.94 -10.28
C LYS A 227 -18.59 23.12 -9.02
N ILE A 228 -17.26 23.14 -9.16
CA ILE A 228 -16.33 23.38 -8.05
C ILE A 228 -15.95 24.85 -8.03
N LYS A 229 -15.97 25.47 -6.84
CA LYS A 229 -15.63 26.88 -6.64
C LYS A 229 -14.54 26.99 -5.57
N GLY A 230 -13.54 27.83 -5.82
CA GLY A 230 -12.50 28.15 -4.85
C GLY A 230 -13.09 28.91 -3.65
N ALA A 231 -12.81 28.42 -2.44
CA ALA A 231 -13.32 29.02 -1.19
C ALA A 231 -12.24 29.19 -0.10
N GLY A 232 -11.05 28.63 -0.30
CA GLY A 232 -9.95 28.68 0.67
C GLY A 232 -9.13 29.98 0.60
N LYS A 233 -8.19 30.13 1.53
CA LYS A 233 -7.25 31.27 1.57
C LYS A 233 -6.43 31.47 0.28
N HIS A 234 -6.26 30.40 -0.50
CA HIS A 234 -5.53 30.40 -1.75
C HIS A 234 -6.43 30.54 -3.00
N ALA A 235 -7.75 30.73 -2.85
CA ALA A 235 -8.68 30.80 -3.98
C ALA A 235 -8.24 31.83 -5.04
N LYS A 236 -7.78 33.00 -4.61
CA LYS A 236 -7.31 34.09 -5.48
C LYS A 236 -5.80 34.06 -5.77
N TYR A 237 -5.07 33.03 -5.33
CA TYR A 237 -3.64 32.96 -5.60
C TYR A 237 -3.37 32.86 -7.11
N PRO A 238 -2.40 33.67 -7.65
CA PRO A 238 -2.14 33.75 -9.09
C PRO A 238 -1.31 32.56 -9.58
N SER A 239 -1.86 31.35 -9.44
CA SER A 239 -1.18 30.11 -9.85
C SER A 239 -0.81 30.16 -11.33
N ARG A 240 0.32 29.57 -11.66
CA ARG A 240 0.80 29.40 -13.03
C ARG A 240 0.80 27.94 -13.40
N VAL A 241 0.18 27.59 -14.53
CA VAL A 241 0.28 26.26 -15.16
C VAL A 241 1.14 26.42 -16.40
N THR A 242 2.23 25.66 -16.46
CA THR A 242 3.17 25.67 -17.62
C THR A 242 3.25 24.28 -18.22
N TYR A 243 3.45 24.24 -19.52
CA TYR A 243 3.60 23.01 -20.29
C TYR A 243 4.87 23.10 -21.16
N ASN A 244 5.73 22.08 -21.07
CA ASN A 244 6.95 22.00 -21.88
C ASN A 244 6.93 20.68 -22.67
N GLN A 245 6.72 20.77 -23.99
CA GLN A 245 6.69 19.63 -24.90
C GLN A 245 8.02 19.39 -25.63
N ASN A 246 9.02 20.24 -25.43
CA ASN A 246 10.29 20.17 -26.13
C ASN A 246 11.35 19.33 -25.42
N VAL A 247 10.99 18.77 -24.26
CA VAL A 247 11.90 17.92 -23.48
C VAL A 247 11.92 16.51 -24.05
N THR A 248 13.11 16.04 -24.43
CA THR A 248 13.30 14.65 -24.87
C THR A 248 13.17 13.69 -23.67
N ARG A 249 12.86 12.42 -23.95
CA ARG A 249 12.77 11.39 -22.90
C ARG A 249 14.04 11.29 -22.06
N SER A 250 15.21 11.46 -22.63
CA SER A 250 16.50 11.49 -21.93
C SER A 250 16.70 12.74 -21.10
N GLY A 251 16.17 13.89 -21.51
CA GLY A 251 16.33 15.18 -20.83
C GLY A 251 15.30 15.46 -19.71
N VAL A 252 14.34 14.55 -19.49
CA VAL A 252 13.27 14.78 -18.49
C VAL A 252 13.83 15.02 -17.08
N HIS A 253 14.86 14.27 -16.67
CA HIS A 253 15.44 14.40 -15.34
C HIS A 253 16.19 15.71 -15.16
N ASP A 254 16.92 16.17 -16.19
CA ASP A 254 17.61 17.47 -16.17
C ASP A 254 16.61 18.62 -16.06
N GLU A 255 15.47 18.52 -16.77
CA GLU A 255 14.42 19.53 -16.68
C GLU A 255 13.76 19.53 -15.30
N ILE A 256 13.51 18.38 -14.70
CA ILE A 256 12.96 18.28 -13.33
C ILE A 256 13.96 18.93 -12.34
N VAL A 257 15.26 18.63 -12.44
CA VAL A 257 16.30 19.23 -11.61
C VAL A 257 16.32 20.75 -11.77
N ARG A 258 16.25 21.23 -13.02
CA ARG A 258 16.19 22.67 -13.32
C ARG A 258 15.00 23.34 -12.65
N LEU A 259 13.80 22.70 -12.74
CA LEU A 259 12.58 23.23 -12.13
C LEU A 259 12.63 23.21 -10.60
N ILE A 260 13.20 22.16 -10.00
CA ILE A 260 13.40 22.08 -8.54
C ILE A 260 14.32 23.20 -8.09
N ARG A 261 15.50 23.35 -8.71
CA ARG A 261 16.47 24.42 -8.37
C ARG A 261 15.85 25.81 -8.54
N MET A 262 15.11 26.03 -9.61
CA MET A 262 14.41 27.30 -9.84
C MET A 262 13.37 27.57 -8.72
N SER A 263 12.64 26.56 -8.29
CA SER A 263 11.66 26.71 -7.21
C SER A 263 12.34 27.05 -5.88
N LEU A 264 13.44 26.37 -5.55
CA LEU A 264 14.22 26.64 -4.35
C LEU A 264 14.81 28.06 -4.37
N THR A 265 15.37 28.50 -5.52
CA THR A 265 15.89 29.86 -5.69
C THR A 265 14.79 30.93 -5.54
N ASN A 266 13.56 30.61 -5.94
CA ASN A 266 12.40 31.48 -5.74
C ASN A 266 11.84 31.47 -4.30
N GLY A 267 12.52 30.80 -3.36
CA GLY A 267 12.17 30.78 -1.94
C GLY A 267 11.09 29.77 -1.57
N HIS A 268 10.76 28.81 -2.46
CA HIS A 268 9.88 27.71 -2.07
C HIS A 268 10.64 26.72 -1.20
N SER A 269 10.01 26.30 -0.11
CA SER A 269 10.53 25.27 0.79
C SER A 269 10.46 23.89 0.13
N PRO A 270 11.48 23.01 0.30
CA PRO A 270 11.53 21.69 -0.35
C PRO A 270 10.27 20.84 -0.13
N GLU A 271 9.71 20.88 1.08
CA GLU A 271 8.48 20.13 1.42
C GLU A 271 7.23 20.58 0.64
N ASN A 272 7.29 21.71 -0.06
CA ASN A 272 6.22 22.20 -0.91
C ASN A 272 6.42 21.88 -2.41
N ILE A 273 7.49 21.13 -2.73
CA ILE A 273 7.80 20.72 -4.11
C ILE A 273 7.46 19.23 -4.26
N CYS A 274 6.61 18.89 -5.23
CA CYS A 274 6.24 17.51 -5.49
C CYS A 274 6.43 17.17 -6.98
N VAL A 275 7.03 16.00 -7.24
CA VAL A 275 7.16 15.41 -8.58
C VAL A 275 6.19 14.24 -8.68
N LEU A 276 5.32 14.27 -9.69
CA LEU A 276 4.32 13.24 -9.94
C LEU A 276 4.67 12.45 -11.21
N ALA A 277 4.37 11.16 -11.20
CA ALA A 277 4.46 10.29 -12.36
C ALA A 277 3.27 9.31 -12.39
N PRO A 278 2.83 8.86 -13.60
CA PRO A 278 1.66 8.01 -13.73
C PRO A 278 1.87 6.57 -13.21
N GLN A 279 3.12 6.15 -13.02
CA GLN A 279 3.45 4.80 -12.58
C GLN A 279 4.53 4.82 -11.49
N TRP A 280 4.38 3.95 -10.50
CA TRP A 280 5.35 3.77 -9.41
C TRP A 280 6.76 3.45 -9.89
N VAL A 281 6.90 2.63 -10.93
CA VAL A 281 8.21 2.25 -11.52
C VAL A 281 8.92 3.47 -12.07
N LEU A 282 8.21 4.32 -12.80
CA LEU A 282 8.77 5.58 -13.33
C LEU A 282 9.15 6.52 -12.19
N LEU A 283 8.29 6.65 -11.19
CA LEU A 283 8.56 7.50 -10.04
C LEU A 283 9.77 7.00 -9.23
N ALA A 284 9.87 5.70 -8.99
CA ALA A 284 11.01 5.10 -8.30
C ALA A 284 12.33 5.30 -9.06
N SER A 285 12.32 5.12 -10.38
CA SER A 285 13.48 5.40 -11.23
C SER A 285 13.86 6.87 -11.20
N THR A 286 12.86 7.77 -11.28
CA THR A 286 13.07 9.21 -11.19
C THR A 286 13.64 9.61 -9.82
N THR A 287 13.07 9.10 -8.72
CA THR A 287 13.56 9.37 -7.36
C THR A 287 15.04 9.02 -7.23
N ARG A 288 15.46 7.82 -7.68
CA ARG A 288 16.87 7.40 -7.62
C ARG A 288 17.80 8.36 -8.38
N LYS A 289 17.37 8.79 -9.58
CA LYS A 289 18.15 9.74 -10.38
C LYS A 289 18.21 11.13 -9.74
N LEU A 290 17.10 11.63 -9.20
CA LEU A 290 17.08 12.94 -8.53
C LEU A 290 17.94 12.95 -7.27
N VAL A 291 17.95 11.88 -6.48
CA VAL A 291 18.85 11.75 -5.32
C VAL A 291 20.32 11.83 -5.74
N ALA A 292 20.69 11.18 -6.85
CA ALA A 292 22.06 11.24 -7.38
C ALA A 292 22.43 12.64 -7.95
N MET A 293 21.47 13.34 -8.58
CA MET A 293 21.68 14.65 -9.22
C MET A 293 21.58 15.82 -8.24
N LEU A 294 20.94 15.65 -7.10
CA LEU A 294 20.70 16.65 -6.06
C LEU A 294 21.06 16.07 -4.68
N PRO A 295 22.34 15.75 -4.41
CA PRO A 295 22.75 15.07 -3.19
C PRO A 295 22.59 15.93 -1.92
N ASP A 296 22.46 17.25 -2.09
CA ASP A 296 22.19 18.24 -1.05
C ASP A 296 20.71 18.34 -0.65
N GLN A 297 19.81 17.63 -1.35
CA GLN A 297 18.38 17.66 -1.10
C GLN A 297 17.89 16.31 -0.58
N GLN A 298 16.99 16.33 0.40
CA GLN A 298 16.29 15.15 0.87
C GLN A 298 15.02 14.90 0.04
N PHE A 299 14.82 13.66 -0.35
CA PHE A 299 13.64 13.22 -1.12
C PHE A 299 12.82 12.21 -0.31
N ASP A 300 11.53 12.43 -0.25
CA ASP A 300 10.56 11.43 0.20
C ASP A 300 9.88 10.82 -1.04
N GLY A 301 10.27 9.60 -1.40
CA GLY A 301 9.76 8.97 -2.62
C GLY A 301 10.09 7.48 -2.71
N PRO A 302 9.40 6.75 -3.61
CA PRO A 302 9.63 5.33 -3.81
C PRO A 302 11.03 5.05 -4.37
N GLY A 303 11.53 3.85 -4.13
CA GLY A 303 12.79 3.37 -4.69
C GLY A 303 14.04 3.72 -3.88
N ARG A 304 13.90 4.41 -2.74
CA ARG A 304 15.03 4.67 -1.82
C ARG A 304 15.38 3.44 -0.99
N VAL A 305 14.37 2.73 -0.50
CA VAL A 305 14.60 1.53 0.32
C VAL A 305 14.52 0.28 -0.56
N PRO A 306 15.65 -0.42 -0.76
CA PRO A 306 15.70 -1.56 -1.68
C PRO A 306 15.27 -2.89 -1.07
N PHE A 307 14.92 -2.89 0.23
CA PHE A 307 14.64 -4.12 0.96
C PHE A 307 13.23 -4.65 0.73
N SER A 308 13.02 -5.94 1.03
CA SER A 308 11.70 -6.57 1.04
C SER A 308 10.70 -5.75 1.86
N ASN A 309 9.48 -5.61 1.36
CA ASN A 309 8.41 -4.87 2.03
C ASN A 309 7.20 -5.76 2.37
N ASN A 310 7.47 -7.02 2.70
CA ASN A 310 6.45 -7.93 3.21
C ASN A 310 5.98 -7.49 4.60
N PHE A 311 4.75 -6.98 4.69
CA PHE A 311 4.17 -6.44 5.92
C PHE A 311 3.93 -7.48 7.01
N ASP A 312 3.86 -8.76 6.66
CA ASP A 312 3.71 -9.86 7.63
C ASP A 312 5.06 -10.34 8.16
N ASN A 313 6.17 -9.90 7.56
CA ASN A 313 7.51 -10.27 7.99
C ASN A 313 7.98 -9.40 9.14
N PHE A 314 8.32 -10.02 10.27
CA PHE A 314 8.83 -9.36 11.48
C PHE A 314 10.04 -8.46 11.19
N TRP A 315 11.03 -8.94 10.42
CA TRP A 315 12.27 -8.21 10.14
C TRP A 315 12.04 -6.99 9.25
N PHE A 316 11.05 -7.05 8.36
CA PHE A 316 10.63 -5.88 7.62
C PHE A 316 10.02 -4.81 8.55
N LYS A 317 9.14 -5.21 9.50
CA LYS A 317 8.57 -4.29 10.47
C LYS A 317 9.66 -3.63 11.32
N LEU A 318 10.65 -4.42 11.76
CA LEU A 318 11.79 -3.94 12.54
C LEU A 318 12.70 -3.02 11.72
N SER A 319 12.95 -3.33 10.43
CA SER A 319 13.76 -2.51 9.53
C SER A 319 13.19 -1.09 9.36
N LYS A 320 11.86 -0.93 9.33
CA LYS A 320 11.21 0.39 9.27
C LYS A 320 11.62 1.28 10.44
N ILE A 321 11.72 0.70 11.64
CA ILE A 321 12.15 1.45 12.84
C ILE A 321 13.61 1.86 12.73
N LEU A 322 14.48 0.95 12.29
CA LEU A 322 15.92 1.15 12.19
C LEU A 322 16.34 2.10 11.07
N LEU A 323 15.56 2.14 9.98
CA LEU A 323 15.84 2.97 8.79
C LEU A 323 15.12 4.33 8.80
N THR A 324 14.37 4.63 9.85
CA THR A 324 13.61 5.89 9.94
C THR A 324 14.20 6.77 11.05
N ASP A 325 14.44 8.03 10.71
CA ASP A 325 14.96 9.02 11.66
C ASP A 325 14.12 9.16 12.92
N SER A 326 14.79 9.45 14.04
CA SER A 326 14.18 9.68 15.35
C SER A 326 13.53 11.07 15.49
N SER A 327 13.05 11.65 14.39
CA SER A 327 12.39 12.96 14.39
C SER A 327 11.14 12.98 15.27
N PRO A 328 10.89 14.06 16.03
CA PRO A 328 9.64 14.24 16.78
C PRO A 328 8.38 14.13 15.91
N LYS A 329 8.44 14.56 14.65
CA LYS A 329 7.33 14.46 13.67
C LYS A 329 6.95 13.01 13.36
N LEU A 330 7.88 12.07 13.51
CA LEU A 330 7.66 10.64 13.23
C LEU A 330 7.43 9.81 14.49
N LEU A 331 7.45 10.42 15.66
CA LEU A 331 7.36 9.68 16.93
C LEU A 331 6.10 8.82 17.02
N VAL A 332 4.93 9.37 16.71
CA VAL A 332 3.66 8.63 16.76
C VAL A 332 3.67 7.43 15.81
N ARG A 333 4.17 7.63 14.60
CA ARG A 333 4.31 6.56 13.60
C ARG A 333 5.27 5.47 14.06
N ARG A 334 6.43 5.84 14.56
CA ARG A 334 7.43 4.90 15.07
C ARG A 334 6.95 4.14 16.31
N MET A 335 6.20 4.82 17.21
CA MET A 335 5.56 4.17 18.36
C MET A 335 4.59 3.06 17.95
N ARG A 336 3.82 3.30 16.87
CA ARG A 336 2.91 2.28 16.32
C ARG A 336 3.69 1.08 15.77
N TRP A 337 4.71 1.32 14.94
CA TRP A 337 5.56 0.24 14.41
C TRP A 337 6.25 -0.55 15.52
N ALA A 338 6.66 0.13 16.58
CA ALA A 338 7.23 -0.54 17.76
C ALA A 338 6.20 -1.42 18.46
N ASN A 339 4.95 -0.97 18.54
CA ASN A 339 3.86 -1.79 19.10
C ASN A 339 3.57 -3.01 18.21
N ASP A 340 3.54 -2.85 16.88
CA ASP A 340 3.36 -3.96 15.93
C ASP A 340 4.48 -5.01 16.08
N VAL A 341 5.73 -4.57 16.28
CA VAL A 341 6.89 -5.45 16.52
C VAL A 341 6.74 -6.20 17.85
N ILE A 342 6.29 -5.53 18.91
CA ILE A 342 6.08 -6.16 20.21
C ILE A 342 4.97 -7.22 20.13
N GLN A 343 3.87 -6.93 19.47
CA GLN A 343 2.78 -7.88 19.24
C GLN A 343 3.26 -9.13 18.47
N ASP A 344 4.12 -8.95 17.47
CA ASP A 344 4.71 -10.08 16.76
C ASP A 344 5.60 -10.93 17.71
N LEU A 345 6.43 -10.29 18.55
CA LEU A 345 7.25 -11.00 19.54
C LEU A 345 6.39 -11.80 20.53
N GLU A 346 5.30 -11.22 21.02
CA GLU A 346 4.32 -11.91 21.87
C GLU A 346 3.72 -13.13 21.16
N SER A 347 3.35 -12.97 19.89
CA SER A 347 2.81 -14.07 19.08
C SER A 347 3.80 -15.21 18.84
N PHE A 348 5.10 -14.90 18.91
CA PHE A 348 6.20 -15.88 18.84
C PHE A 348 6.58 -16.44 20.23
N GLY A 349 5.86 -16.09 21.29
CA GLY A 349 6.10 -16.61 22.63
C GLY A 349 7.25 -15.93 23.39
N VAL A 350 7.70 -14.76 22.93
CA VAL A 350 8.69 -13.95 23.65
C VAL A 350 8.02 -13.25 24.83
N ASP A 351 8.64 -13.31 26.01
CA ASP A 351 8.19 -12.51 27.15
C ASP A 351 8.45 -11.01 26.89
N THR A 352 7.39 -10.26 26.74
CA THR A 352 7.43 -8.81 26.44
C THR A 352 6.95 -7.94 27.61
N HIS A 353 6.71 -8.49 28.81
CA HIS A 353 6.16 -7.76 29.95
C HIS A 353 6.93 -6.48 30.32
N THR A 354 8.23 -6.47 30.12
CA THR A 354 9.09 -5.30 30.36
C THR A 354 9.37 -4.45 29.12
N LEU A 355 8.95 -4.91 27.93
CA LEU A 355 9.24 -4.26 26.65
C LEU A 355 8.09 -3.35 26.25
N THR A 356 8.30 -2.04 26.37
CA THR A 356 7.35 -1.04 25.87
C THR A 356 7.82 -0.46 24.53
N PRO A 357 6.93 0.11 23.70
CA PRO A 357 7.32 0.80 22.47
C PRO A 357 8.38 1.89 22.69
N ARG A 358 8.35 2.59 23.83
CA ARG A 358 9.36 3.59 24.19
C ARG A 358 10.74 2.97 24.44
N ILE A 359 10.79 1.83 25.11
CA ILE A 359 12.05 1.11 25.34
C ILE A 359 12.60 0.60 24.02
N LEU A 360 11.79 -0.03 23.18
CA LEU A 360 12.21 -0.51 21.86
C LEU A 360 12.78 0.63 21.01
N LEU A 361 12.12 1.78 20.94
CA LEU A 361 12.60 2.95 20.19
C LEU A 361 13.87 3.54 20.80
N ARG A 362 13.98 3.61 22.12
CA ARG A 362 15.20 4.11 22.78
C ARG A 362 16.40 3.24 22.43
N GLU A 363 16.27 1.92 22.56
CA GLU A 363 17.35 0.99 22.25
C GLU A 363 17.69 1.03 20.73
N SER A 364 16.69 1.11 19.86
CA SER A 364 16.90 1.26 18.41
C SER A 364 17.66 2.55 18.07
N ASN A 365 17.32 3.67 18.71
CA ASN A 365 17.97 4.97 18.46
C ASN A 365 19.40 5.06 19.01
N SER A 366 19.74 4.25 20.02
CA SER A 366 21.07 4.21 20.63
C SER A 366 22.03 3.24 19.93
N LEU A 367 21.58 2.53 18.88
CA LEU A 367 22.43 1.65 18.10
C LEU A 367 23.45 2.44 17.27
N THR A 368 24.70 2.01 17.35
CA THR A 368 25.79 2.52 16.49
C THR A 368 26.32 1.34 15.68
N VAL A 369 26.06 1.38 14.37
CA VAL A 369 26.51 0.35 13.42
C VAL A 369 27.38 1.06 12.37
N ASN A 370 28.61 0.59 12.21
CA ASN A 370 29.62 1.20 11.32
C ASN A 370 29.72 0.48 9.98
N GLU A 371 28.60 -0.05 9.47
CA GLU A 371 28.52 -0.69 8.16
C GLU A 371 28.04 0.27 7.10
N THR A 372 28.61 0.18 5.91
CA THR A 372 28.23 0.98 4.73
C THR A 372 27.33 0.20 3.77
N ASP A 373 27.40 -1.13 3.79
CA ASP A 373 26.52 -2.02 3.04
C ASP A 373 25.16 -2.15 3.75
N GLY A 374 24.09 -1.96 3.04
CA GLY A 374 22.76 -1.90 3.63
C GLY A 374 22.27 -3.20 4.24
N LEU A 375 22.54 -4.34 3.59
CA LEU A 375 22.14 -5.64 4.13
C LEU A 375 22.97 -6.02 5.35
N ARG A 376 24.29 -5.76 5.33
CA ARG A 376 25.16 -5.99 6.48
C ARG A 376 24.79 -5.06 7.64
N TYR A 377 24.48 -3.80 7.34
CA TYR A 377 23.98 -2.86 8.33
C TYR A 377 22.75 -3.39 9.05
N LEU A 378 21.74 -3.86 8.31
CA LEU A 378 20.52 -4.42 8.90
C LEU A 378 20.80 -5.70 9.68
N ASP A 379 21.65 -6.58 9.16
CA ASP A 379 22.00 -7.83 9.85
C ASP A 379 22.65 -7.55 11.21
N GLN A 380 23.62 -6.64 11.25
CA GLN A 380 24.26 -6.24 12.50
C GLN A 380 23.30 -5.51 13.41
N ALA A 381 22.51 -4.56 12.89
CA ALA A 381 21.56 -3.80 13.70
C ALA A 381 20.48 -4.68 14.34
N PHE A 382 19.99 -5.70 13.61
CA PHE A 382 19.07 -6.68 14.15
C PHE A 382 19.67 -7.48 15.30
N ASN A 383 20.89 -8.01 15.09
CA ASN A 383 21.59 -8.80 16.11
C ASN A 383 21.84 -7.96 17.38
N ASP A 384 22.36 -6.74 17.21
CA ASP A 384 22.69 -5.87 18.33
C ASP A 384 21.43 -5.42 19.10
N LEU A 385 20.35 -5.14 18.40
CA LEU A 385 19.08 -4.77 19.03
C LEU A 385 18.49 -5.91 19.84
N LEU A 386 18.38 -7.10 19.26
CA LEU A 386 17.83 -8.27 19.96
C LEU A 386 18.69 -8.65 21.18
N LYS A 387 20.03 -8.55 21.06
CA LYS A 387 20.95 -8.77 22.17
C LYS A 387 20.72 -7.78 23.31
N ARG A 388 20.53 -6.48 23.01
CA ARG A 388 20.22 -5.45 24.02
C ARG A 388 18.88 -5.67 24.70
N LEU A 389 17.91 -6.22 23.98
CA LEU A 389 16.61 -6.55 24.50
C LEU A 389 16.55 -7.92 25.19
N ASN A 390 17.67 -8.64 25.27
CA ASN A 390 17.77 -10.03 25.78
C ASN A 390 16.82 -11.01 25.08
N ILE A 391 16.59 -10.83 23.79
CA ILE A 391 15.74 -11.68 22.98
C ILE A 391 16.61 -12.63 22.17
N SER A 392 16.44 -13.96 22.34
CA SER A 392 17.09 -14.97 21.51
C SER A 392 16.31 -15.15 20.21
N GLN A 393 17.03 -15.28 19.09
CA GLN A 393 16.41 -15.55 17.77
C GLN A 393 15.92 -17.00 17.64
N ASP A 394 16.45 -17.90 18.47
CA ASP A 394 16.13 -19.33 18.44
C ASP A 394 14.81 -19.68 19.15
N ILE A 395 14.14 -18.68 19.75
CA ILE A 395 12.92 -18.89 20.52
C ILE A 395 11.79 -19.47 19.65
N HIS A 396 11.69 -19.03 18.40
CA HIS A 396 10.63 -19.48 17.50
C HIS A 396 11.15 -19.72 16.07
N PRO A 397 10.90 -20.90 15.48
CA PRO A 397 11.37 -21.21 14.12
C PRO A 397 10.93 -20.20 13.05
N ALA A 398 9.74 -19.59 13.22
CA ALA A 398 9.25 -18.57 12.30
C ALA A 398 10.15 -17.33 12.24
N LEU A 399 10.82 -16.94 13.32
CA LEU A 399 11.75 -15.79 13.31
C LEU A 399 12.92 -16.06 12.36
N LEU A 400 13.50 -17.26 12.39
CA LEU A 400 14.59 -17.64 11.48
C LEU A 400 14.11 -17.69 10.04
N THR A 401 12.98 -18.38 9.77
CA THR A 401 12.38 -18.45 8.44
C THR A 401 12.05 -17.06 7.87
N HIS A 402 11.47 -16.17 8.69
CA HIS A 402 11.20 -14.79 8.27
C HIS A 402 12.48 -14.00 7.99
N ARG A 403 13.57 -14.26 8.74
CA ARG A 403 14.86 -13.62 8.51
C ARG A 403 15.47 -14.04 7.17
N GLU A 404 15.52 -15.33 6.92
CA GLU A 404 16.03 -15.89 5.65
C GLU A 404 15.21 -15.34 4.47
N ALA A 405 13.88 -15.32 4.57
CA ALA A 405 13.01 -14.79 3.54
C ALA A 405 13.25 -13.28 3.31
N PHE A 406 13.42 -12.49 4.39
CA PHE A 406 13.70 -11.06 4.30
C PHE A 406 15.03 -10.79 3.59
N PHE A 407 16.12 -11.44 3.99
CA PHE A 407 17.44 -11.19 3.40
C PHE A 407 17.54 -11.73 1.99
N SER A 408 16.99 -12.91 1.69
CA SER A 408 16.98 -13.50 0.34
C SER A 408 16.22 -12.62 -0.64
N SER A 409 15.00 -12.22 -0.32
CA SER A 409 14.22 -11.36 -1.21
C SER A 409 14.78 -9.94 -1.33
N SER A 410 15.40 -9.41 -0.27
CA SER A 410 16.09 -8.12 -0.32
C SER A 410 17.34 -8.18 -1.22
N ALA A 411 18.14 -9.24 -1.12
CA ALA A 411 19.33 -9.43 -1.96
C ALA A 411 18.96 -9.54 -3.45
N ALA A 412 17.97 -10.36 -3.78
CA ALA A 412 17.48 -10.51 -5.15
C ALA A 412 16.97 -9.17 -5.73
N ARG A 413 16.25 -8.39 -4.93
CA ARG A 413 15.76 -7.06 -5.33
C ARG A 413 16.91 -6.07 -5.55
N ILE A 414 17.91 -6.04 -4.68
CA ILE A 414 19.10 -5.21 -4.83
C ILE A 414 19.86 -5.56 -6.11
N GLU A 415 20.10 -6.84 -6.33
CA GLU A 415 20.79 -7.32 -7.54
C GLU A 415 20.07 -6.88 -8.82
N ARG A 416 18.74 -7.00 -8.86
CA ARG A 416 17.94 -6.51 -9.99
C ARG A 416 18.11 -5.03 -10.21
N LEU A 417 17.97 -4.21 -9.15
CA LEU A 417 18.12 -2.76 -9.24
C LEU A 417 19.52 -2.33 -9.65
N GLN A 418 20.56 -3.07 -9.24
CA GLN A 418 21.93 -2.83 -9.66
C GLN A 418 22.15 -3.14 -11.15
N LYS A 419 21.54 -4.21 -11.66
CA LYS A 419 21.53 -4.53 -13.10
C LYS A 419 20.80 -3.45 -13.92
N GLU A 420 19.81 -2.76 -13.34
CA GLU A 420 19.12 -1.60 -13.91
C GLU A 420 19.93 -0.29 -13.80
N GLY A 421 21.15 -0.32 -13.26
CA GLY A 421 22.06 0.81 -13.14
C GLY A 421 22.06 1.52 -11.79
N ALA A 422 21.33 1.05 -10.80
CA ALA A 422 21.30 1.63 -9.44
C ALA A 422 22.43 1.03 -8.57
N THR A 423 23.69 1.27 -8.92
CA THR A 423 24.85 0.62 -8.26
C THR A 423 25.02 0.98 -6.79
N TYR A 424 24.52 2.14 -6.37
CA TYR A 424 24.61 2.67 -4.99
C TYR A 424 23.40 2.27 -4.12
N ILE A 425 22.47 1.49 -4.64
CA ILE A 425 21.19 1.22 -3.98
C ILE A 425 21.32 0.52 -2.62
N ASN A 426 22.40 -0.25 -2.40
CA ASN A 426 22.66 -0.96 -1.15
C ASN A 426 23.63 -0.18 -0.21
N GLN A 427 23.84 1.10 -0.43
CA GLN A 427 24.64 1.94 0.47
C GLN A 427 23.76 2.55 1.55
N VAL A 428 24.22 2.49 2.82
CA VAL A 428 23.49 3.06 3.97
C VAL A 428 23.24 4.55 3.79
N SER A 429 24.21 5.29 3.24
CA SER A 429 24.08 6.71 2.94
C SER A 429 22.99 7.07 1.93
N PHE A 430 22.48 6.09 1.19
CA PHE A 430 21.42 6.31 0.22
C PHE A 430 20.01 6.32 0.84
N PHE A 431 19.78 5.55 1.89
CA PHE A 431 18.44 5.38 2.48
C PHE A 431 18.34 5.78 3.96
N LYS A 432 19.42 6.16 4.60
CA LYS A 432 19.52 6.71 5.95
C LYS A 432 20.21 8.07 5.92
#